data_0550171785ba270cb6817d746621c59a
#
_entry.id   0550171785ba270cb6817d746621c59a
#
_cell.length_a   1.000
_cell.length_b   1.000
_cell.length_c   1.000
_cell.angle_alpha   90.00
_cell.angle_beta   90.00
_cell.angle_gamma   90.00
#
_symmetry.space_group_name_H-M   'P 1'
#
loop_
_entity.id
_entity.type
_entity.pdbx_description
1 polymer ?
#
loop_
_entity_poly.entity_id
_entity_poly.type
_entity_poly.pdbx_seq_one_letter_code
_entity_poly.pdbx_strand_id
1 'polypeptide(L)'
;MRNVFIIVILIGLVGCRNKVNKLDLPHLNGYWEIEKVTFPDGSKKEYTVNTSIDYIEVKEHEGFRKTVQPNFNGTYVTSNDAELFTIYENEGVFNLNYKTDLSEWHEKIISLSENKFIVISEENIKYHYRRFEPINLEQ
;
A
#
# COMPACT_ATOMS: atom_id res chain seq x y z
N MET A 1 -60.96 2.70 -10.70
CA MET A 1 -59.70 1.95 -10.86
C MET A 1 -58.56 2.89 -10.67
N ARG A 2 -57.85 2.73 -9.58
CA ARG A 2 -56.68 3.58 -9.27
C ARG A 2 -55.44 2.80 -9.72
N ASN A 3 -54.78 3.31 -10.74
CA ASN A 3 -53.47 2.83 -11.14
C ASN A 3 -52.43 3.36 -10.16
N VAL A 4 -51.95 2.50 -9.27
CA VAL A 4 -50.82 2.80 -8.42
C VAL A 4 -49.56 2.52 -9.24
N PHE A 5 -48.93 3.58 -9.72
CA PHE A 5 -47.58 3.52 -10.31
C PHE A 5 -46.60 3.34 -9.18
N ILE A 6 -46.15 2.12 -8.96
CA ILE A 6 -45.02 1.84 -8.07
C ILE A 6 -43.75 2.17 -8.87
N ILE A 7 -43.21 3.35 -8.65
CA ILE A 7 -41.86 3.70 -9.13
C ILE A 7 -40.89 3.01 -8.20
N VAL A 8 -40.38 1.86 -8.64
CA VAL A 8 -39.24 1.23 -7.98
C VAL A 8 -38.00 2.05 -8.32
N ILE A 9 -37.59 2.89 -7.39
CA ILE A 9 -36.32 3.60 -7.47
C ILE A 9 -35.23 2.56 -7.20
N LEU A 10 -34.64 2.07 -8.28
CA LEU A 10 -33.44 1.24 -8.22
C LEU A 10 -32.29 2.15 -7.84
N ILE A 11 -32.03 2.30 -6.53
CA ILE A 11 -30.85 2.98 -6.03
C ILE A 11 -29.68 2.05 -6.35
N GLY A 12 -29.06 2.30 -7.49
CA GLY A 12 -27.81 1.68 -7.85
C GLY A 12 -26.76 2.08 -6.81
N LEU A 13 -26.37 1.16 -5.96
CA LEU A 13 -25.19 1.29 -5.12
C LEU A 13 -23.98 1.34 -6.06
N VAL A 14 -23.67 2.54 -6.54
CA VAL A 14 -22.40 2.83 -7.17
C VAL A 14 -21.38 2.77 -6.04
N GLY A 15 -20.88 1.59 -5.77
CA GLY A 15 -19.72 1.43 -4.91
C GLY A 15 -18.58 2.24 -5.52
N CYS A 16 -18.24 3.36 -4.91
CA CYS A 16 -17.01 4.08 -5.22
C CYS A 16 -15.83 3.16 -4.88
N ARG A 17 -15.42 2.34 -5.82
CA ARG A 17 -14.09 1.75 -5.80
C ARG A 17 -13.12 2.90 -6.07
N ASN A 18 -12.43 3.33 -5.04
CA ASN A 18 -11.31 4.27 -5.21
C ASN A 18 -10.24 3.57 -6.05
N LYS A 19 -10.32 3.76 -7.35
CA LYS A 19 -9.34 3.23 -8.28
C LYS A 19 -8.06 4.02 -8.13
N VAL A 20 -6.93 3.34 -7.92
CA VAL A 20 -5.61 3.97 -7.90
C VAL A 20 -5.33 4.56 -9.28
N ASN A 21 -4.95 5.82 -9.30
CA ASN A 21 -4.61 6.54 -10.53
C ASN A 21 -3.08 6.46 -10.76
N LYS A 22 -2.68 6.39 -12.02
CA LYS A 22 -1.26 6.44 -12.41
C LYS A 22 -0.55 7.68 -11.86
N LEU A 23 -1.25 8.81 -11.78
CA LEU A 23 -0.71 10.07 -11.23
C LEU A 23 -0.44 10.01 -9.72
N ASP A 24 -1.01 9.04 -9.02
CA ASP A 24 -0.82 8.86 -7.58
C ASP A 24 0.37 7.96 -7.23
N LEU A 25 0.93 7.24 -8.22
CA LEU A 25 2.07 6.33 -7.99
C LEU A 25 3.28 7.00 -7.32
N PRO A 26 3.61 8.27 -7.57
CA PRO A 26 4.67 8.96 -6.83
C PRO A 26 4.44 9.08 -5.32
N HIS A 27 3.21 8.91 -4.83
CA HIS A 27 2.93 8.86 -3.40
C HIS A 27 3.60 7.67 -2.70
N LEU A 28 3.97 6.63 -3.45
CA LEU A 28 4.74 5.49 -2.89
C LEU A 28 6.12 5.90 -2.38
N ASN A 29 6.70 7.00 -2.89
CA ASN A 29 8.01 7.46 -2.45
C ASN A 29 8.02 7.85 -0.97
N GLY A 30 9.05 7.42 -0.27
CA GLY A 30 9.29 7.82 1.11
C GLY A 30 9.30 6.66 2.10
N TYR A 31 9.07 7.00 3.36
CA TYR A 31 9.16 6.07 4.48
C TYR A 31 7.78 5.63 4.94
N TRP A 32 7.65 4.32 5.14
CA TRP A 32 6.38 3.68 5.46
C TRP A 32 6.53 2.68 6.60
N GLU A 33 5.52 2.61 7.44
CA GLU A 33 5.43 1.58 8.47
C GLU A 33 4.14 0.78 8.34
N ILE A 34 4.19 -0.50 8.71
CA ILE A 34 3.00 -1.35 8.74
C ILE A 34 2.13 -0.93 9.92
N GLU A 35 0.89 -0.58 9.64
CA GLU A 35 -0.14 -0.29 10.62
C GLU A 35 -0.91 -1.55 11.02
N LYS A 36 -1.22 -2.38 10.03
CA LYS A 36 -2.09 -3.54 10.19
C LYS A 36 -1.85 -4.54 9.06
N VAL A 37 -2.00 -5.81 9.38
CA VAL A 37 -2.09 -6.92 8.42
C VAL A 37 -3.45 -7.59 8.56
N THR A 38 -4.14 -7.80 7.45
CA THR A 38 -5.42 -8.52 7.40
C THR A 38 -5.24 -9.83 6.65
N PHE A 39 -5.56 -10.94 7.29
CA PHE A 39 -5.45 -12.28 6.74
C PHE A 39 -6.71 -12.68 5.96
N PRO A 40 -6.65 -13.74 5.10
CA PRO A 40 -7.79 -14.16 4.30
C PRO A 40 -9.03 -14.57 5.10
N ASP A 41 -8.86 -15.06 6.33
CA ASP A 41 -9.95 -15.44 7.24
C ASP A 41 -10.61 -14.24 7.93
N GLY A 42 -10.14 -13.01 7.64
CA GLY A 42 -10.61 -11.77 8.25
C GLY A 42 -9.93 -11.41 9.57
N SER A 43 -9.07 -12.27 10.12
CA SER A 43 -8.28 -11.93 11.30
C SER A 43 -7.28 -10.82 10.99
N LYS A 44 -6.91 -10.04 11.99
CA LYS A 44 -6.04 -8.87 11.87
C LYS A 44 -4.95 -8.90 12.91
N LYS A 45 -3.77 -8.39 12.51
CA LYS A 45 -2.68 -8.08 13.42
C LYS A 45 -2.35 -6.60 13.31
N GLU A 46 -2.40 -5.89 14.43
CA GLU A 46 -2.10 -4.46 14.50
C GLU A 46 -0.71 -4.22 15.06
N TYR A 47 -0.04 -3.20 14.52
CA TYR A 47 1.30 -2.80 14.91
C TYR A 47 1.26 -1.34 15.39
N THR A 48 1.64 -1.10 16.64
CA THR A 48 1.66 0.24 17.23
C THR A 48 3.05 0.88 17.19
N VAL A 49 4.09 0.06 17.33
CA VAL A 49 5.49 0.47 17.29
C VAL A 49 6.27 -0.46 16.37
N ASN A 50 6.97 0.11 15.40
CA ASN A 50 7.82 -0.64 14.49
C ASN A 50 9.28 -0.21 14.69
N THR A 51 10.17 -1.18 14.90
CA THR A 51 11.61 -0.96 14.96
C THR A 51 12.25 -0.89 13.58
N SER A 52 11.56 -1.42 12.60
CA SER A 52 11.96 -1.40 11.19
C SER A 52 10.82 -0.85 10.35
N ILE A 53 11.16 -0.02 9.38
CA ILE A 53 10.23 0.58 8.43
C ILE A 53 10.72 0.34 7.02
N ASP A 54 9.87 0.57 6.04
CA ASP A 54 10.23 0.44 4.63
C ASP A 54 10.49 1.81 3.99
N TYR A 55 11.57 1.89 3.24
CA TYR A 55 11.84 3.00 2.35
C TYR A 55 11.56 2.56 0.91
N ILE A 56 10.72 3.31 0.21
CA ILE A 56 10.34 3.05 -1.18
C ILE A 56 10.74 4.23 -2.04
N GLU A 57 11.35 3.93 -3.18
CA GLU A 57 11.63 4.90 -4.22
C GLU A 57 11.10 4.38 -5.55
N VAL A 58 10.33 5.23 -6.24
CA VAL A 58 9.71 4.92 -7.53
C VAL A 58 10.14 5.98 -8.54
N LYS A 59 10.57 5.52 -9.70
CA LYS A 59 10.86 6.34 -10.86
C LYS A 59 10.21 5.71 -12.10
N GLU A 60 9.18 6.37 -12.63
CA GLU A 60 8.38 5.85 -13.74
C GLU A 60 7.71 4.51 -13.40
N HIS A 61 8.14 3.41 -14.01
CA HIS A 61 7.59 2.07 -13.81
C HIS A 61 8.50 1.13 -13.02
N GLU A 62 9.54 1.67 -12.41
CA GLU A 62 10.53 0.91 -11.65
C GLU A 62 10.73 1.52 -10.28
N GLY A 63 11.09 0.69 -9.35
CA GLY A 63 11.40 1.14 -8.00
C GLY A 63 12.11 0.08 -7.19
N PHE A 64 12.37 0.45 -5.94
CA PHE A 64 12.92 -0.48 -4.96
C PHE A 64 12.33 -0.22 -3.58
N ARG A 65 12.39 -1.24 -2.76
CA ARG A 65 12.05 -1.18 -1.35
C ARG A 65 13.24 -1.65 -0.52
N LYS A 66 13.54 -0.92 0.54
CA LYS A 66 14.55 -1.28 1.54
C LYS A 66 13.95 -1.26 2.92
N THR A 67 14.31 -2.22 3.76
CA THR A 67 14.05 -2.13 5.19
C THR A 67 15.10 -1.25 5.84
N VAL A 68 14.68 -0.26 6.61
CA VAL A 68 15.54 0.68 7.33
C VAL A 68 15.15 0.73 8.81
N GLN A 69 16.10 1.09 9.66
CA GLN A 69 15.86 1.27 11.09
C GLN A 69 16.03 2.74 11.45
N PRO A 70 14.96 3.41 11.91
CA PRO A 70 15.07 4.81 12.32
C PRO A 70 15.81 4.94 13.64
N ASN A 71 16.67 5.93 13.72
CA ASN A 71 17.36 6.34 14.94
C ASN A 71 16.62 7.51 15.60
N PHE A 72 16.85 7.71 16.90
CA PHE A 72 16.24 8.81 17.66
C PHE A 72 16.70 10.20 17.22
N ASN A 73 17.81 10.30 16.51
CA ASN A 73 18.36 11.57 16.00
C ASN A 73 17.83 11.93 14.60
N GLY A 74 16.84 11.19 14.07
CA GLY A 74 16.26 11.41 12.74
C GLY A 74 17.06 10.80 11.57
N THR A 75 18.14 10.06 11.86
CA THR A 75 18.88 9.30 10.84
C THR A 75 18.37 7.87 10.74
N TYR A 76 18.78 7.16 9.67
CA TYR A 76 18.36 5.78 9.41
C TYR A 76 19.58 4.87 9.23
N VAL A 77 19.50 3.66 9.80
CA VAL A 77 20.42 2.58 9.46
C VAL A 77 19.83 1.81 8.30
N THR A 78 20.55 1.73 7.19
CA THR A 78 20.11 1.04 5.98
C THR A 78 20.97 -0.18 5.69
N SER A 79 20.36 -1.24 5.14
CA SER A 79 21.09 -2.35 4.52
C SER A 79 21.27 -2.08 3.02
N ASN A 80 22.16 -2.85 2.38
CA ASN A 80 22.31 -2.82 0.93
C ASN A 80 21.30 -3.72 0.19
N ASP A 81 20.41 -4.36 0.91
CA ASP A 81 19.46 -5.34 0.40
C ASP A 81 18.20 -4.63 -0.11
N ALA A 82 18.28 -4.11 -1.31
CA ALA A 82 17.13 -3.55 -1.99
C ALA A 82 16.35 -4.64 -2.73
N GLU A 83 15.03 -4.64 -2.55
CA GLU A 83 14.10 -5.44 -3.34
C GLU A 83 13.62 -4.59 -4.51
N LEU A 84 14.06 -4.93 -5.72
CA LEU A 84 13.67 -4.24 -6.95
C LEU A 84 12.28 -4.67 -7.38
N PHE A 85 11.49 -3.75 -7.89
CA PHE A 85 10.19 -4.05 -8.47
C PHE A 85 9.93 -3.25 -9.74
N THR A 86 9.05 -3.78 -10.56
CA THR A 86 8.44 -3.08 -11.68
C THR A 86 6.96 -2.87 -11.40
N ILE A 87 6.40 -1.78 -11.93
CA ILE A 87 4.98 -1.47 -11.82
C ILE A 87 4.33 -1.71 -13.17
N TYR A 88 3.27 -2.50 -13.19
CA TYR A 88 2.47 -2.69 -14.40
C TYR A 88 0.97 -2.67 -14.07
N GLU A 89 0.19 -2.24 -15.05
CA GLU A 89 -1.27 -2.19 -14.95
C GLU A 89 -1.87 -3.43 -15.63
N ASN A 90 -2.79 -4.09 -14.95
CA ASN A 90 -3.56 -5.20 -15.46
C ASN A 90 -5.03 -5.02 -15.05
N GLU A 91 -5.91 -4.94 -16.05
CA GLU A 91 -7.35 -4.75 -15.82
C GLU A 91 -7.69 -3.56 -14.90
N GLY A 92 -6.94 -2.48 -15.04
CA GLY A 92 -7.10 -1.26 -14.26
C GLY A 92 -6.53 -1.30 -12.85
N VAL A 93 -5.80 -2.36 -12.50
CA VAL A 93 -5.14 -2.53 -11.20
C VAL A 93 -3.62 -2.45 -11.37
N PHE A 94 -2.96 -1.62 -10.57
CA PHE A 94 -1.50 -1.54 -10.53
C PHE A 94 -0.92 -2.66 -9.69
N ASN A 95 0.06 -3.33 -10.26
CA ASN A 95 0.77 -4.44 -9.64
C ASN A 95 2.23 -4.07 -9.45
N LEU A 96 2.81 -4.50 -8.34
CA LEU A 96 4.22 -4.46 -8.07
C LEU A 96 4.79 -5.86 -8.28
N ASN A 97 5.67 -6.01 -9.26
CA ASN A 97 6.38 -7.26 -9.49
C ASN A 97 7.78 -7.17 -8.90
N TYR A 98 8.00 -7.86 -7.79
CA TYR A 98 9.29 -7.96 -7.12
C TYR A 98 10.10 -9.11 -7.68
N LYS A 99 11.36 -8.84 -7.94
CA LYS A 99 12.31 -9.85 -8.40
C LYS A 99 13.65 -9.69 -7.69
N THR A 100 14.08 -10.76 -7.04
CA THR A 100 15.41 -10.91 -6.46
C THR A 100 16.12 -12.09 -7.11
N ASP A 101 17.40 -12.32 -6.78
CA ASP A 101 18.13 -13.49 -7.28
C ASP A 101 17.52 -14.83 -6.83
N LEU A 102 16.75 -14.82 -5.73
CA LEU A 102 16.21 -16.03 -5.10
C LEU A 102 14.71 -16.22 -5.34
N SER A 103 13.96 -15.16 -5.64
CA SER A 103 12.51 -15.26 -5.71
C SER A 103 11.89 -14.13 -6.54
N GLU A 104 10.66 -14.38 -6.95
CA GLU A 104 9.79 -13.43 -7.64
C GLU A 104 8.40 -13.52 -7.04
N TRP A 105 7.79 -12.35 -6.75
CA TRP A 105 6.42 -12.28 -6.20
C TRP A 105 5.73 -11.02 -6.65
N HIS A 106 4.42 -11.00 -6.53
CA HIS A 106 3.57 -9.90 -6.96
C HIS A 106 2.71 -9.38 -5.80
N GLU A 107 2.47 -8.09 -5.78
CA GLU A 107 1.50 -7.44 -4.92
C GLU A 107 0.61 -6.53 -5.75
N LYS A 108 -0.68 -6.47 -5.45
CA LYS A 108 -1.61 -5.53 -6.07
C LYS A 108 -1.79 -4.32 -5.17
N ILE A 109 -1.73 -3.12 -5.74
CA ILE A 109 -2.06 -1.89 -5.01
C ILE A 109 -3.56 -1.72 -5.06
N ILE A 110 -4.23 -1.84 -3.91
CA ILE A 110 -5.68 -1.70 -3.84
C ILE A 110 -6.14 -0.33 -3.32
N SER A 111 -5.26 0.41 -2.67
CA SER A 111 -5.49 1.77 -2.22
C SER A 111 -4.17 2.53 -2.11
N LEU A 112 -4.17 3.79 -2.52
CA LEU A 112 -2.99 4.64 -2.45
C LEU A 112 -3.39 6.10 -2.24
N SER A 113 -2.85 6.71 -1.21
CA SER A 113 -2.98 8.12 -0.91
C SER A 113 -1.64 8.67 -0.41
N GLU A 114 -1.57 9.96 -0.14
CA GLU A 114 -0.36 10.60 0.36
C GLU A 114 0.17 9.97 1.67
N ASN A 115 -0.73 9.55 2.55
CA ASN A 115 -0.39 9.10 3.90
C ASN A 115 -0.63 7.61 4.17
N LYS A 116 -1.31 6.92 3.27
CA LYS A 116 -1.66 5.50 3.44
C LYS A 116 -1.67 4.77 2.11
N PHE A 117 -1.27 3.51 2.13
CA PHE A 117 -1.53 2.60 1.04
C PHE A 117 -1.78 1.17 1.54
N ILE A 118 -2.44 0.40 0.69
CA ILE A 118 -2.76 -1.00 0.96
C ILE A 118 -2.35 -1.81 -0.26
N VAL A 119 -1.60 -2.87 -0.02
CA VAL A 119 -1.28 -3.89 -1.02
C VAL A 119 -1.84 -5.23 -0.59
N ILE A 120 -2.16 -6.07 -1.57
CA ILE A 120 -2.57 -7.46 -1.34
C ILE A 120 -1.59 -8.40 -2.02
N SER A 121 -1.12 -9.41 -1.27
CA SER A 121 -0.21 -10.45 -1.77
C SER A 121 -0.96 -11.52 -2.56
N GLU A 122 -0.21 -12.42 -3.22
CA GLU A 122 -0.76 -13.59 -3.91
C GLU A 122 -1.50 -14.55 -2.98
N GLU A 123 -1.14 -14.55 -1.69
CA GLU A 123 -1.82 -15.34 -0.65
C GLU A 123 -3.04 -14.65 -0.06
N ASN A 124 -3.50 -13.55 -0.67
CA ASN A 124 -4.62 -12.73 -0.21
C ASN A 124 -4.43 -12.13 1.19
N ILE A 125 -3.20 -11.79 1.53
CA ILE A 125 -2.87 -11.05 2.75
C ILE A 125 -2.78 -9.57 2.40
N LYS A 126 -3.52 -8.74 3.14
CA LYS A 126 -3.50 -7.28 2.97
C LYS A 126 -2.54 -6.64 3.96
N TYR A 127 -1.61 -5.86 3.42
CA TYR A 127 -0.67 -5.07 4.19
C TYR A 127 -1.08 -3.61 4.13
N HIS A 128 -1.43 -3.04 5.29
CA HIS A 128 -1.82 -1.65 5.43
C HIS A 128 -0.63 -0.84 5.93
N TYR A 129 -0.19 0.10 5.13
CA TYR A 129 0.92 0.99 5.44
C TYR A 129 0.42 2.39 5.73
N ARG A 130 1.09 3.04 6.67
CA ARG A 130 0.95 4.46 6.93
C ARG A 130 2.29 5.16 6.75
N ARG A 131 2.25 6.45 6.41
CA ARG A 131 3.45 7.28 6.32
C ARG A 131 4.17 7.28 7.65
N PHE A 132 5.46 6.95 7.64
CA PHE A 132 6.28 7.05 8.84
C PHE A 132 6.64 8.51 9.10
N GLU A 133 6.41 8.97 10.33
CA GLU A 133 6.83 10.27 10.81
C GLU A 133 7.90 10.07 11.88
N PRO A 134 9.13 10.63 11.69
CA PRO A 134 10.17 10.54 12.70
C PRO A 134 9.72 11.17 14.02
N ILE A 135 10.07 10.54 15.13
CA ILE A 135 9.85 11.15 16.45
C ILE A 135 10.80 12.34 16.57
N ASN A 136 10.24 13.54 16.62
CA ASN A 136 11.02 14.75 16.88
C ASN A 136 11.10 14.94 18.39
N LEU A 137 12.30 14.71 18.95
CA LEU A 137 12.57 14.92 20.38
C LEU A 137 13.02 16.36 20.70
N GLU A 138 13.08 17.22 19.69
CA GLU A 138 13.38 18.64 19.89
C GLU A 138 12.08 19.39 20.27
N GLN A 139 11.84 19.48 21.56
CA GLN A 139 10.97 20.48 22.18
C GLN A 139 11.76 21.29 23.17
#